data_8fa2212d04c1bace1fcd4bb9ca2b7940
#
_entry.id   8fa2212d04c1bace1fcd4bb9ca2b7940
#
_cell.length_a   1.000
_cell.length_b   1.000
_cell.length_c   1.000
_cell.angle_alpha   90.00
_cell.angle_beta   90.00
_cell.angle_gamma   90.00
#
_symmetry.space_group_name_H-M   'P 1'
#
loop_
_entity.id
_entity.type
_entity.pdbx_description
1 polymer ?
#
loop_
_entity_poly.entity_id
_entity_poly.type
_entity_poly.pdbx_seq_one_letter_code
_entity_poly.pdbx_strand_id
1 'polypeptide(L)'
;MSDSLPQRNGGQILVEALRRNAVDTVYCIPGESYQPVLDALHDANGIRTIVTRHEGAASNMADAYGKLTGRPGICFVTRGPGATHAANGVHTAQQDSTPMILFVGQVESAFKGREAFQEVDYVQMFSGLAKWAVEIDRIERIPEIVGRAFSVATSGRPGPVVVALPEEILFGFAQVADAPEPRVLPGRPGATAMAELRELLANARRPLLVLGGSGWDSAARKRLGAFVEANGLPVATSFRRQDLFDNRDPHYAGQLGFGAAPALLERLRQADLLLVVGARLGETPSAGYSLVRSPAPAQTLIHVHPDSAELNRVYLARLPIQATPCAFAEALADLAPLPSSTWQDWREAAHADYLAYSTPAASDPAVQGVDLASVVAYLSENLPDDAVIANGAGNYAVWVHRFYRYRQARTQLAPTNGAMGYGLPAAIAASLRDPQRSVVCFAGDGCFMMYPQELATAAQFGATPVVIVVNNGMLGTIRMHQEREYPGRVSATRLDNPDFVALARAFGAHAERVECSADFPAAFRRARESGRPALLELLTDPRQITPQARLA
;
A
#
# COMPACT_ATOMS: atom_id res chain seq x y z
N MET A 1 -46.16 15.32 -15.72
CA MET A 1 -45.14 15.97 -16.52
C MET A 1 -43.94 15.01 -16.51
N SER A 2 -43.54 14.43 -17.61
CA SER A 2 -42.27 13.64 -17.66
C SER A 2 -41.17 14.69 -17.59
N ASP A 3 -40.50 14.81 -16.47
CA ASP A 3 -39.28 15.60 -16.40
C ASP A 3 -38.29 14.98 -17.39
N SER A 4 -38.12 15.64 -18.54
CA SER A 4 -37.08 15.23 -19.48
C SER A 4 -35.72 15.35 -18.81
N LEU A 5 -34.92 14.29 -18.87
CA LEU A 5 -33.57 14.31 -18.34
C LEU A 5 -32.77 15.47 -18.95
N PRO A 6 -31.91 16.15 -18.19
CA PRO A 6 -31.07 17.22 -18.72
C PRO A 6 -30.10 16.67 -19.78
N GLN A 7 -29.86 17.44 -20.83
CA GLN A 7 -28.83 17.14 -21.79
C GLN A 7 -27.46 17.52 -21.20
N ARG A 8 -26.52 16.55 -21.13
CA ARG A 8 -25.19 16.72 -20.55
C ARG A 8 -24.15 16.16 -21.50
N ASN A 9 -22.94 16.73 -21.48
CA ASN A 9 -21.82 16.11 -22.18
C ASN A 9 -21.26 14.92 -21.38
N GLY A 10 -20.43 14.08 -22.03
CA GLY A 10 -19.88 12.88 -21.40
C GLY A 10 -19.02 13.17 -20.17
N GLY A 11 -18.29 14.31 -20.15
CA GLY A 11 -17.52 14.76 -18.98
C GLY A 11 -18.42 15.05 -17.78
N GLN A 12 -19.53 15.75 -17.98
CA GLN A 12 -20.52 16.05 -16.94
C GLN A 12 -21.18 14.77 -16.41
N ILE A 13 -21.52 13.82 -17.31
CA ILE A 13 -22.10 12.53 -16.91
C ILE A 13 -21.10 11.72 -16.09
N LEU A 14 -19.83 11.69 -16.48
CA LEU A 14 -18.78 10.96 -15.77
C LEU A 14 -18.53 11.56 -14.38
N VAL A 15 -18.39 12.88 -14.28
CA VAL A 15 -18.15 13.55 -12.99
C VAL A 15 -19.34 13.38 -12.04
N GLU A 16 -20.60 13.43 -12.55
CA GLU A 16 -21.76 13.11 -11.73
C GLU A 16 -21.73 11.65 -11.25
N ALA A 17 -21.33 10.71 -12.10
CA ALA A 17 -21.14 9.32 -11.69
C ALA A 17 -20.07 9.16 -10.58
N LEU A 18 -18.97 9.93 -10.63
CA LEU A 18 -17.97 9.98 -9.55
C LEU A 18 -18.58 10.54 -8.26
N ARG A 19 -19.34 11.62 -8.34
CA ARG A 19 -20.03 12.24 -7.19
C ARG A 19 -21.01 11.29 -6.54
N ARG A 20 -21.79 10.53 -7.34
CA ARG A 20 -22.72 9.48 -6.86
C ARG A 20 -22.00 8.34 -6.15
N ASN A 21 -20.77 8.05 -6.53
CA ASN A 21 -19.90 7.08 -5.86
C ASN A 21 -19.10 7.72 -4.72
N ALA A 22 -19.51 8.91 -4.25
CA ALA A 22 -18.94 9.67 -3.13
C ALA A 22 -17.41 9.87 -3.24
N VAL A 23 -16.91 10.11 -4.46
CA VAL A 23 -15.53 10.55 -4.70
C VAL A 23 -15.35 11.95 -4.15
N ASP A 24 -14.31 12.16 -3.36
CA ASP A 24 -13.95 13.44 -2.75
C ASP A 24 -12.62 13.99 -3.26
N THR A 25 -11.82 13.17 -3.94
CA THR A 25 -10.49 13.54 -4.42
C THR A 25 -10.16 12.80 -5.71
N VAL A 26 -9.59 13.53 -6.68
CA VAL A 26 -8.99 12.97 -7.89
C VAL A 26 -7.54 13.44 -8.01
N TYR A 27 -6.66 12.56 -8.48
CA TYR A 27 -5.25 12.85 -8.77
C TYR A 27 -5.04 12.81 -10.26
N CYS A 28 -4.35 13.81 -10.83
CA CYS A 28 -4.23 13.88 -12.29
C CYS A 28 -2.98 14.62 -12.77
N ILE A 29 -2.63 14.36 -14.02
CA ILE A 29 -1.95 15.30 -14.91
C ILE A 29 -2.95 15.70 -15.98
N PRO A 30 -3.34 17.00 -16.08
CA PRO A 30 -4.28 17.47 -17.07
C PRO A 30 -3.86 17.12 -18.52
N GLY A 31 -4.84 16.78 -19.35
CA GLY A 31 -4.63 16.50 -20.77
C GLY A 31 -5.85 16.84 -21.61
N GLU A 32 -5.61 17.19 -22.87
CA GLU A 32 -6.66 17.58 -23.80
C GLU A 32 -7.68 16.47 -24.06
N SER A 33 -7.25 15.22 -24.03
CA SER A 33 -8.07 14.04 -24.33
C SER A 33 -9.22 13.79 -23.33
N TYR A 34 -9.25 14.51 -22.21
CA TYR A 34 -10.36 14.45 -21.26
C TYR A 34 -10.75 15.83 -20.73
N GLN A 35 -10.59 16.85 -21.58
CA GLN A 35 -10.91 18.24 -21.23
C GLN A 35 -12.35 18.44 -20.73
N PRO A 36 -13.41 17.79 -21.27
CA PRO A 36 -14.76 17.91 -20.73
C PRO A 36 -14.91 17.41 -19.30
N VAL A 37 -14.05 16.46 -18.86
CA VAL A 37 -14.01 16.01 -17.47
C VAL A 37 -13.37 17.08 -16.57
N LEU A 38 -12.30 17.73 -17.03
CA LEU A 38 -11.66 18.83 -16.28
C LEU A 38 -12.60 20.02 -16.12
N ASP A 39 -13.35 20.37 -17.16
CA ASP A 39 -14.39 21.40 -17.12
C ASP A 39 -15.48 21.06 -16.10
N ALA A 40 -16.00 19.84 -16.15
CA ALA A 40 -17.03 19.37 -15.21
C ALA A 40 -16.50 19.29 -13.75
N LEU A 41 -15.23 18.95 -13.54
CA LEU A 41 -14.59 18.95 -12.22
C LEU A 41 -14.44 20.36 -11.63
N HIS A 42 -14.32 21.41 -12.48
CA HIS A 42 -14.30 22.80 -12.04
C HIS A 42 -15.58 23.18 -11.27
N ASP A 43 -16.72 22.70 -11.72
CA ASP A 43 -18.02 22.96 -11.12
C ASP A 43 -18.42 21.94 -10.03
N ALA A 44 -17.64 20.85 -9.87
CA ALA A 44 -17.95 19.76 -8.96
C ALA A 44 -17.58 20.09 -7.52
N ASN A 45 -18.46 20.82 -6.82
CA ASN A 45 -18.28 21.07 -5.39
C ASN A 45 -18.14 19.75 -4.60
N GLY A 46 -17.07 19.66 -3.78
CA GLY A 46 -16.79 18.50 -2.94
C GLY A 46 -15.84 17.47 -3.54
N ILE A 47 -15.34 17.64 -4.78
CA ILE A 47 -14.27 16.86 -5.37
C ILE A 47 -13.01 17.74 -5.49
N ARG A 48 -11.96 17.40 -4.75
CA ARG A 48 -10.67 18.08 -4.85
C ARG A 48 -9.87 17.51 -6.03
N THR A 49 -9.40 18.36 -6.91
CA THR A 49 -8.52 17.97 -8.03
C THR A 49 -7.07 18.28 -7.65
N ILE A 50 -6.26 17.24 -7.49
CA ILE A 50 -4.84 17.33 -7.14
C ILE A 50 -4.01 17.09 -8.39
N VAL A 51 -3.37 18.15 -8.88
CA VAL A 51 -2.47 18.10 -10.04
C VAL A 51 -1.06 17.75 -9.57
N THR A 52 -0.54 16.63 -10.05
CA THR A 52 0.83 16.17 -9.76
C THR A 52 1.83 16.71 -10.79
N ARG A 53 3.09 16.30 -10.69
CA ARG A 53 4.15 16.64 -11.63
C ARG A 53 4.58 15.45 -12.49
N HIS A 54 3.99 14.27 -12.19
CA HIS A 54 4.21 13.04 -12.95
C HIS A 54 3.03 12.08 -12.76
N GLU A 55 2.59 11.41 -13.83
CA GLU A 55 1.42 10.51 -13.79
C GLU A 55 1.65 9.26 -12.91
N GLY A 56 2.90 8.79 -12.84
CA GLY A 56 3.27 7.73 -11.90
C GLY A 56 3.08 8.15 -10.45
N ALA A 57 3.29 9.42 -10.12
CA ALA A 57 2.98 9.94 -8.79
C ALA A 57 1.47 10.06 -8.58
N ALA A 58 0.70 10.52 -9.56
CA ALA A 58 -0.77 10.57 -9.48
C ALA A 58 -1.38 9.19 -9.22
N SER A 59 -0.93 8.17 -9.95
CA SER A 59 -1.39 6.80 -9.77
C SER A 59 -0.96 6.19 -8.43
N ASN A 60 0.24 6.50 -7.93
CA ASN A 60 0.68 6.10 -6.59
C ASN A 60 -0.11 6.82 -5.48
N MET A 61 -0.49 8.10 -5.66
CA MET A 61 -1.38 8.81 -4.73
C MET A 61 -2.78 8.18 -4.69
N ALA A 62 -3.31 7.76 -5.84
CA ALA A 62 -4.59 7.06 -5.92
C ALA A 62 -4.53 5.69 -5.23
N ASP A 63 -3.45 4.92 -5.40
CA ASP A 63 -3.24 3.68 -4.63
C ASP A 63 -3.18 3.96 -3.12
N ALA A 64 -2.42 4.97 -2.69
CA ALA A 64 -2.34 5.35 -1.29
C ALA A 64 -3.70 5.75 -0.71
N TYR A 65 -4.51 6.49 -1.47
CA TYR A 65 -5.89 6.81 -1.10
C TYR A 65 -6.72 5.54 -0.89
N GLY A 66 -6.60 4.56 -1.79
CA GLY A 66 -7.28 3.27 -1.67
C GLY A 66 -6.88 2.51 -0.39
N LYS A 67 -5.60 2.49 -0.04
CA LYS A 67 -5.10 1.90 1.22
C LYS A 67 -5.63 2.61 2.47
N LEU A 68 -5.65 3.94 2.46
CA LEU A 68 -6.09 4.76 3.58
C LEU A 68 -7.59 4.66 3.82
N THR A 69 -8.38 4.54 2.77
CA THR A 69 -9.86 4.65 2.86
C THR A 69 -10.59 3.32 2.68
N GLY A 70 -9.99 2.37 1.95
CA GLY A 70 -10.67 1.17 1.46
C GLY A 70 -11.62 1.43 0.29
N ARG A 71 -11.66 2.67 -0.24
CA ARG A 71 -12.46 3.10 -1.40
C ARG A 71 -11.55 3.28 -2.60
N PRO A 72 -12.05 3.15 -3.85
CA PRO A 72 -11.21 3.34 -5.01
C PRO A 72 -10.59 4.74 -5.05
N GLY A 73 -9.25 4.80 -5.13
CA GLY A 73 -8.56 6.05 -5.45
C GLY A 73 -8.70 6.35 -6.94
N ILE A 74 -8.95 7.60 -7.29
CA ILE A 74 -9.26 8.03 -8.64
C ILE A 74 -8.07 8.75 -9.26
N CYS A 75 -7.61 8.27 -10.43
CA CYS A 75 -6.53 8.88 -11.20
C CYS A 75 -7.00 9.17 -12.62
N PHE A 76 -6.67 10.36 -13.15
CA PHE A 76 -6.89 10.74 -14.54
C PHE A 76 -5.57 11.07 -15.22
N VAL A 77 -5.37 10.52 -16.42
CA VAL A 77 -4.20 10.79 -17.26
C VAL A 77 -4.60 10.90 -18.73
N THR A 78 -3.75 11.59 -19.51
CA THR A 78 -3.92 11.66 -20.95
C THR A 78 -3.54 10.34 -21.65
N ARG A 79 -3.68 10.33 -22.97
CA ARG A 79 -3.34 9.22 -23.88
C ARG A 79 -1.87 8.76 -23.73
N GLY A 80 -1.49 7.72 -24.43
CA GLY A 80 -0.15 7.16 -24.63
C GLY A 80 0.85 7.41 -23.49
N PRO A 81 1.62 8.51 -23.53
CA PRO A 81 2.63 8.80 -22.50
C PRO A 81 2.07 8.85 -21.08
N GLY A 82 0.89 9.49 -20.89
CA GLY A 82 0.24 9.56 -19.58
C GLY A 82 -0.13 8.18 -19.04
N ALA A 83 -0.73 7.34 -19.86
CA ALA A 83 -1.10 5.97 -19.49
C ALA A 83 0.12 5.10 -19.15
N THR A 84 1.19 5.19 -19.96
CA THR A 84 2.43 4.42 -19.74
C THR A 84 3.13 4.82 -18.45
N HIS A 85 3.20 6.11 -18.12
CA HIS A 85 3.72 6.58 -16.84
C HIS A 85 2.86 6.12 -15.65
N ALA A 86 1.53 6.15 -15.77
CA ALA A 86 0.62 5.75 -14.70
C ALA A 86 0.60 4.23 -14.44
N ALA A 87 1.07 3.41 -15.38
CA ALA A 87 1.05 1.94 -15.29
C ALA A 87 1.76 1.40 -14.04
N ASN A 88 2.80 2.10 -13.56
CA ASN A 88 3.50 1.72 -12.31
C ASN A 88 2.56 1.67 -11.11
N GLY A 89 1.71 2.71 -10.91
CA GLY A 89 0.75 2.72 -9.81
C GLY A 89 -0.38 1.69 -9.97
N VAL A 90 -0.80 1.42 -11.21
CA VAL A 90 -1.77 0.33 -11.49
C VAL A 90 -1.19 -1.02 -11.09
N HIS A 91 0.08 -1.32 -11.46
CA HIS A 91 0.76 -2.54 -11.04
C HIS A 91 0.90 -2.61 -9.52
N THR A 92 1.24 -1.49 -8.86
CA THR A 92 1.31 -1.42 -7.40
C THR A 92 -0.04 -1.78 -6.78
N ALA A 93 -1.13 -1.14 -7.21
CA ALA A 93 -2.48 -1.41 -6.70
C ALA A 93 -2.91 -2.87 -6.91
N GLN A 94 -2.56 -3.48 -8.05
CA GLN A 94 -2.84 -4.91 -8.32
C GLN A 94 -2.07 -5.82 -7.37
N GLN A 95 -0.79 -5.57 -7.13
CA GLN A 95 0.02 -6.38 -6.22
C GLN A 95 -0.42 -6.21 -4.77
N ASP A 96 -0.81 -5.01 -4.37
CA ASP A 96 -1.22 -4.67 -3.02
C ASP A 96 -2.69 -4.99 -2.72
N SER A 97 -3.45 -5.43 -3.74
CA SER A 97 -4.89 -5.66 -3.62
C SER A 97 -5.63 -4.39 -3.17
N THR A 98 -5.29 -3.25 -3.78
CA THR A 98 -5.84 -1.93 -3.45
C THR A 98 -6.88 -1.51 -4.46
N PRO A 99 -8.07 -1.06 -4.06
CA PRO A 99 -9.07 -0.54 -4.99
C PRO A 99 -8.60 0.80 -5.57
N MET A 100 -8.60 0.89 -6.91
CA MET A 100 -8.19 2.07 -7.67
C MET A 100 -8.94 2.11 -9.00
N ILE A 101 -9.22 3.28 -9.54
CA ILE A 101 -9.72 3.45 -10.91
C ILE A 101 -8.82 4.46 -11.63
N LEU A 102 -8.20 4.01 -12.72
CA LEU A 102 -7.46 4.86 -13.64
C LEU A 102 -8.34 5.16 -14.85
N PHE A 103 -8.65 6.42 -15.06
CA PHE A 103 -9.28 6.93 -16.28
C PHE A 103 -8.20 7.43 -17.23
N VAL A 104 -8.22 6.94 -18.46
CA VAL A 104 -7.24 7.26 -19.50
C VAL A 104 -7.95 7.89 -20.69
N GLY A 105 -7.56 9.08 -21.10
CA GLY A 105 -8.04 9.64 -22.37
C GLY A 105 -7.65 8.74 -23.54
N GLN A 106 -8.49 8.69 -24.58
CA GLN A 106 -8.28 7.88 -25.78
C GLN A 106 -8.56 8.71 -27.02
N VAL A 107 -7.94 8.36 -28.13
CA VAL A 107 -8.24 8.96 -29.44
C VAL A 107 -9.70 8.71 -29.82
N GLU A 108 -10.26 9.56 -30.72
CA GLU A 108 -11.57 9.32 -31.29
C GLU A 108 -11.66 7.94 -31.95
N SER A 109 -12.77 7.26 -31.77
CA SER A 109 -13.00 5.92 -32.33
C SER A 109 -12.80 5.86 -33.86
N ALA A 110 -13.09 6.96 -34.56
CA ALA A 110 -12.85 7.09 -36.00
C ALA A 110 -11.37 7.06 -36.40
N PHE A 111 -10.46 7.33 -35.48
CA PHE A 111 -9.00 7.36 -35.75
C PHE A 111 -8.28 6.06 -35.38
N LYS A 112 -8.94 5.18 -34.67
CA LYS A 112 -8.36 3.92 -34.20
C LYS A 112 -7.82 3.03 -35.32
N GLY A 113 -6.70 2.36 -35.02
CA GLY A 113 -6.03 1.46 -35.95
C GLY A 113 -5.28 2.17 -37.07
N ARG A 114 -5.06 3.47 -36.93
CA ARG A 114 -4.33 4.31 -37.92
C ARG A 114 -3.02 4.86 -37.38
N GLU A 115 -2.57 4.36 -36.21
CA GLU A 115 -1.42 4.91 -35.51
C GLU A 115 -1.60 6.41 -35.21
N ALA A 116 -2.82 6.78 -34.74
CA ALA A 116 -3.18 8.15 -34.42
C ALA A 116 -2.29 8.68 -33.28
N PHE A 117 -2.18 10.01 -33.15
CA PHE A 117 -1.31 10.65 -32.16
C PHE A 117 -1.61 10.14 -30.74
N GLN A 118 -0.63 9.49 -30.12
CA GLN A 118 -0.68 8.89 -28.77
C GLN A 118 -1.70 7.73 -28.63
N GLU A 119 -2.12 7.10 -29.73
CA GLU A 119 -2.98 5.94 -29.69
C GLU A 119 -2.31 4.74 -29.01
N VAL A 120 -3.02 4.08 -28.10
CA VAL A 120 -2.64 2.79 -27.50
C VAL A 120 -3.90 1.97 -27.25
N ASP A 121 -3.85 0.67 -27.47
CA ASP A 121 -4.88 -0.26 -27.02
C ASP A 121 -4.73 -0.48 -25.49
N TYR A 122 -5.48 0.30 -24.71
CA TYR A 122 -5.39 0.25 -23.24
C TYR A 122 -6.00 -1.02 -22.66
N VAL A 123 -6.97 -1.64 -23.34
CA VAL A 123 -7.52 -2.93 -22.89
C VAL A 123 -6.44 -4.00 -22.97
N GLN A 124 -5.70 -4.04 -24.08
CA GLN A 124 -4.57 -4.96 -24.23
C GLN A 124 -3.42 -4.62 -23.26
N MET A 125 -3.03 -3.33 -23.18
CA MET A 125 -1.91 -2.87 -22.35
C MET A 125 -2.11 -3.21 -20.87
N PHE A 126 -3.31 -3.00 -20.34
CA PHE A 126 -3.58 -3.19 -18.91
C PHE A 126 -4.17 -4.55 -18.54
N SER A 127 -4.40 -5.46 -19.50
CA SER A 127 -4.98 -6.79 -19.26
C SER A 127 -4.20 -7.64 -18.25
N GLY A 128 -2.87 -7.48 -18.18
CA GLY A 128 -1.99 -8.16 -17.22
C GLY A 128 -1.69 -7.36 -15.95
N LEU A 129 -2.06 -6.08 -15.90
CA LEU A 129 -1.72 -5.17 -14.80
C LEU A 129 -2.93 -4.78 -13.95
N ALA A 130 -4.14 -4.88 -14.50
CA ALA A 130 -5.37 -4.46 -13.85
C ALA A 130 -6.31 -5.65 -13.65
N LYS A 131 -7.22 -5.50 -12.70
CA LYS A 131 -8.29 -6.45 -12.47
C LYS A 131 -9.32 -6.45 -13.61
N TRP A 132 -9.53 -5.30 -14.22
CA TRP A 132 -10.37 -5.09 -15.38
C TRP A 132 -9.90 -3.86 -16.15
N ALA A 133 -9.86 -3.98 -17.47
CA ALA A 133 -9.61 -2.86 -18.39
C ALA A 133 -10.76 -2.82 -19.40
N VAL A 134 -11.28 -1.62 -19.66
CA VAL A 134 -12.43 -1.41 -20.54
C VAL A 134 -12.33 -0.05 -21.23
N GLU A 135 -12.90 0.06 -22.40
CA GLU A 135 -13.10 1.32 -23.10
C GLU A 135 -14.60 1.63 -23.17
N ILE A 136 -14.97 2.89 -22.93
CA ILE A 136 -16.36 3.35 -23.08
C ILE A 136 -16.66 3.50 -24.58
N ASP A 137 -17.67 2.79 -25.04
CA ASP A 137 -18.05 2.74 -26.46
C ASP A 137 -19.23 3.66 -26.82
N ARG A 138 -19.98 4.12 -25.79
CA ARG A 138 -21.17 4.95 -25.97
C ARG A 138 -21.36 5.86 -24.77
N ILE A 139 -21.77 7.12 -25.01
CA ILE A 139 -22.00 8.12 -23.97
C ILE A 139 -23.06 7.67 -22.96
N GLU A 140 -24.12 6.97 -23.43
CA GLU A 140 -25.22 6.51 -22.57
C GLU A 140 -24.77 5.41 -21.59
N ARG A 141 -23.64 4.77 -21.85
CA ARG A 141 -23.09 3.71 -21.00
C ARG A 141 -22.09 4.20 -19.95
N ILE A 142 -21.78 5.48 -19.92
CA ILE A 142 -20.87 6.04 -18.91
C ILE A 142 -21.32 5.65 -17.49
N PRO A 143 -22.58 5.87 -17.03
CA PRO A 143 -22.98 5.50 -15.67
C PRO A 143 -22.92 3.99 -15.41
N GLU A 144 -23.24 3.15 -16.39
CA GLU A 144 -23.14 1.68 -16.30
C GLU A 144 -21.68 1.24 -16.07
N ILE A 145 -20.76 1.71 -16.93
CA ILE A 145 -19.36 1.30 -16.89
C ILE A 145 -18.67 1.84 -15.66
N VAL A 146 -18.92 3.09 -15.27
CA VAL A 146 -18.37 3.68 -14.03
C VAL A 146 -18.88 2.92 -12.80
N GLY A 147 -20.20 2.68 -12.69
CA GLY A 147 -20.74 1.89 -11.59
C GLY A 147 -20.13 0.49 -11.51
N ARG A 148 -19.96 -0.19 -12.66
CA ARG A 148 -19.28 -1.47 -12.72
C ARG A 148 -17.79 -1.37 -12.32
N ALA A 149 -17.10 -0.28 -12.69
CA ALA A 149 -15.71 -0.07 -12.30
C ALA A 149 -15.54 -0.01 -10.78
N PHE A 150 -16.42 0.73 -10.08
CA PHE A 150 -16.43 0.76 -8.61
C PHE A 150 -16.74 -0.61 -8.00
N SER A 151 -17.74 -1.32 -8.53
CA SER A 151 -18.09 -2.67 -8.07
C SER A 151 -16.92 -3.65 -8.26
N VAL A 152 -16.28 -3.66 -9.42
CA VAL A 152 -15.14 -4.55 -9.72
C VAL A 152 -13.94 -4.20 -8.87
N ALA A 153 -13.62 -2.92 -8.71
CA ALA A 153 -12.46 -2.49 -7.91
C ALA A 153 -12.54 -2.95 -6.44
N THR A 154 -13.75 -3.04 -5.89
CA THR A 154 -13.96 -3.34 -4.46
C THR A 154 -14.41 -4.76 -4.16
N SER A 155 -14.92 -5.52 -5.14
CA SER A 155 -15.43 -6.90 -4.93
C SER A 155 -14.31 -7.94 -4.89
N GLY A 156 -14.53 -9.06 -4.19
CA GLY A 156 -13.55 -10.14 -4.06
C GLY A 156 -12.20 -9.63 -3.54
N ARG A 157 -11.09 -9.97 -4.22
CA ARG A 157 -9.80 -9.31 -4.01
C ARG A 157 -9.87 -7.91 -4.60
N PRO A 158 -9.81 -6.83 -3.81
CA PRO A 158 -9.77 -5.48 -4.34
C PRO A 158 -8.60 -5.28 -5.31
N GLY A 159 -8.75 -4.38 -6.27
CA GLY A 159 -7.70 -4.14 -7.26
C GLY A 159 -8.03 -3.02 -8.22
N PRO A 160 -7.08 -2.63 -9.10
CA PRO A 160 -7.24 -1.53 -10.03
C PRO A 160 -8.16 -1.90 -11.21
N VAL A 161 -8.91 -0.90 -11.65
CA VAL A 161 -9.68 -0.91 -12.89
C VAL A 161 -9.17 0.21 -13.78
N VAL A 162 -9.07 -0.04 -15.09
CA VAL A 162 -8.68 0.97 -16.08
C VAL A 162 -9.84 1.20 -17.03
N VAL A 163 -10.21 2.48 -17.23
CA VAL A 163 -11.31 2.89 -18.08
C VAL A 163 -10.78 3.88 -19.13
N ALA A 164 -10.76 3.47 -20.39
CA ALA A 164 -10.39 4.33 -21.51
C ALA A 164 -11.59 5.19 -21.96
N LEU A 165 -11.31 6.45 -22.25
CA LEU A 165 -12.29 7.50 -22.51
C LEU A 165 -12.05 8.09 -23.90
N PRO A 166 -12.72 7.59 -24.98
CA PRO A 166 -12.62 8.21 -26.30
C PRO A 166 -13.13 9.66 -26.29
N GLU A 167 -12.43 10.55 -26.99
CA GLU A 167 -12.71 11.99 -26.98
C GLU A 167 -14.14 12.32 -27.40
N GLU A 168 -14.64 11.73 -28.50
CA GLU A 168 -16.00 11.99 -29.00
C GLU A 168 -17.08 11.61 -27.98
N ILE A 169 -16.81 10.62 -27.12
CA ILE A 169 -17.73 10.21 -26.04
C ILE A 169 -17.81 11.30 -24.97
N LEU A 170 -16.70 11.94 -24.65
CA LEU A 170 -16.65 12.98 -23.63
C LEU A 170 -17.23 14.31 -24.11
N PHE A 171 -17.00 14.68 -25.38
CA PHE A 171 -17.52 15.89 -25.99
C PHE A 171 -18.98 15.75 -26.48
N GLY A 172 -19.44 14.54 -26.74
CA GLY A 172 -20.82 14.26 -27.17
C GLY A 172 -21.84 14.62 -26.10
N PHE A 173 -23.10 14.83 -26.50
CA PHE A 173 -24.21 15.18 -25.61
C PHE A 173 -25.28 14.09 -25.62
N ALA A 174 -25.82 13.75 -24.45
CA ALA A 174 -26.91 12.81 -24.30
C ALA A 174 -27.81 13.14 -23.08
N GLN A 175 -29.02 12.59 -23.12
CA GLN A 175 -29.94 12.57 -21.99
C GLN A 175 -29.83 11.21 -21.30
N VAL A 176 -29.08 11.12 -20.22
CA VAL A 176 -28.75 9.87 -19.52
C VAL A 176 -29.15 9.95 -18.06
N ALA A 177 -29.80 8.91 -17.55
CA ALA A 177 -30.11 8.79 -16.13
C ALA A 177 -28.84 8.44 -15.34
N ASP A 178 -28.71 9.02 -14.15
CA ASP A 178 -27.63 8.67 -13.25
C ASP A 178 -27.82 7.28 -12.67
N ALA A 179 -26.71 6.53 -12.50
CA ALA A 179 -26.73 5.25 -11.79
C ALA A 179 -26.60 5.47 -10.27
N PRO A 180 -27.27 4.64 -9.45
CA PRO A 180 -27.01 4.64 -8.01
C PRO A 180 -25.62 4.07 -7.69
N GLU A 181 -25.11 4.35 -6.49
CA GLU A 181 -23.89 3.72 -5.98
C GLU A 181 -24.05 2.18 -5.95
N PRO A 182 -23.11 1.41 -6.52
CA PRO A 182 -23.20 -0.04 -6.50
C PRO A 182 -22.99 -0.58 -5.09
N ARG A 183 -23.84 -1.51 -4.67
CA ARG A 183 -23.72 -2.19 -3.39
C ARG A 183 -23.00 -3.52 -3.58
N VAL A 184 -21.82 -3.66 -2.98
CA VAL A 184 -21.08 -4.93 -2.93
C VAL A 184 -21.32 -5.61 -1.57
N LEU A 185 -21.88 -6.81 -1.60
CA LEU A 185 -22.06 -7.60 -0.39
C LEU A 185 -20.83 -8.48 -0.15
N PRO A 186 -20.26 -8.48 1.08
CA PRO A 186 -19.11 -9.31 1.40
C PRO A 186 -19.50 -10.79 1.47
N GLY A 187 -18.61 -11.66 0.95
CA GLY A 187 -18.71 -13.09 1.22
C GLY A 187 -18.53 -13.35 2.72
N ARG A 188 -19.36 -14.23 3.29
CA ARG A 188 -19.34 -14.62 4.70
C ARG A 188 -19.01 -16.10 4.85
N PRO A 189 -18.27 -16.52 5.92
CA PRO A 189 -18.02 -17.94 6.15
C PRO A 189 -19.30 -18.67 6.55
N GLY A 190 -19.45 -19.91 6.06
CA GLY A 190 -20.56 -20.76 6.47
C GLY A 190 -20.38 -21.33 7.89
N ALA A 191 -21.49 -21.62 8.59
CA ALA A 191 -21.46 -22.13 9.96
C ALA A 191 -20.65 -23.43 10.09
N THR A 192 -20.73 -24.34 9.12
CA THR A 192 -19.96 -25.59 9.09
C THR A 192 -18.46 -25.32 9.04
N ALA A 193 -18.01 -24.38 8.21
CA ALA A 193 -16.60 -24.02 8.13
C ALA A 193 -16.09 -23.38 9.43
N MET A 194 -16.91 -22.58 10.10
CA MET A 194 -16.57 -21.98 11.40
C MET A 194 -16.51 -23.03 12.52
N ALA A 195 -17.38 -24.05 12.50
CA ALA A 195 -17.31 -25.17 13.43
C ALA A 195 -16.03 -26.00 13.23
N GLU A 196 -15.68 -26.33 11.97
CA GLU A 196 -14.43 -27.03 11.63
C GLU A 196 -13.19 -26.21 12.03
N LEU A 197 -13.19 -24.89 11.77
CA LEU A 197 -12.12 -23.99 12.21
C LEU A 197 -11.90 -24.09 13.73
N ARG A 198 -12.99 -24.04 14.50
CA ARG A 198 -12.94 -24.15 15.97
C ARG A 198 -12.36 -25.49 16.41
N GLU A 199 -12.75 -26.59 15.79
CA GLU A 199 -12.22 -27.92 16.09
C GLU A 199 -10.73 -28.02 15.75
N LEU A 200 -10.30 -27.54 14.60
CA LEU A 200 -8.90 -27.53 14.19
C LEU A 200 -8.03 -26.70 15.15
N LEU A 201 -8.50 -25.52 15.55
CA LEU A 201 -7.80 -24.68 16.53
C LEU A 201 -7.73 -25.36 17.90
N ALA A 202 -8.82 -25.98 18.37
CA ALA A 202 -8.84 -26.65 19.68
C ALA A 202 -7.85 -27.83 19.77
N ASN A 203 -7.51 -28.43 18.65
CA ASN A 203 -6.55 -29.54 18.56
C ASN A 203 -5.11 -29.10 18.28
N ALA A 204 -4.88 -27.82 17.96
CA ALA A 204 -3.53 -27.29 17.70
C ALA A 204 -2.69 -27.19 18.99
N ARG A 205 -1.39 -27.32 18.85
CA ARG A 205 -0.41 -27.14 19.93
C ARG A 205 0.51 -25.95 19.69
N ARG A 206 0.75 -25.62 18.45
CA ARG A 206 1.64 -24.52 18.02
C ARG A 206 0.99 -23.73 16.88
N PRO A 207 -0.20 -23.15 17.10
CA PRO A 207 -0.84 -22.34 16.07
C PRO A 207 -0.10 -21.04 15.83
N LEU A 208 -0.22 -20.50 14.59
CA LEU A 208 0.21 -19.16 14.24
C LEU A 208 -0.86 -18.51 13.36
N LEU A 209 -1.34 -17.32 13.77
CA LEU A 209 -2.22 -16.49 12.97
C LEU A 209 -1.39 -15.55 12.09
N VAL A 210 -1.66 -15.50 10.79
CA VAL A 210 -1.00 -14.59 9.84
C VAL A 210 -2.02 -13.65 9.23
N LEU A 211 -1.89 -12.35 9.49
CA LEU A 211 -2.77 -11.30 8.97
C LEU A 211 -2.15 -10.62 7.75
N GLY A 212 -2.97 -10.34 6.74
CA GLY A 212 -2.50 -9.61 5.57
C GLY A 212 -3.63 -9.12 4.66
N GLY A 213 -3.28 -8.73 3.45
CA GLY A 213 -4.21 -8.25 2.44
C GLY A 213 -4.87 -6.91 2.78
N SER A 214 -5.95 -6.61 2.10
CA SER A 214 -6.75 -5.39 2.24
C SER A 214 -8.17 -5.69 2.72
N GLY A 215 -9.01 -4.65 2.81
CA GLY A 215 -10.41 -4.83 3.21
C GLY A 215 -10.63 -4.96 4.72
N TRP A 216 -9.69 -4.52 5.55
CA TRP A 216 -9.80 -4.43 6.99
C TRP A 216 -10.37 -3.07 7.40
N ASP A 217 -11.27 -3.07 8.39
CA ASP A 217 -11.72 -1.89 9.11
C ASP A 217 -11.39 -1.95 10.61
N SER A 218 -11.63 -0.87 11.31
CA SER A 218 -11.35 -0.77 12.75
C SER A 218 -12.20 -1.74 13.58
N ALA A 219 -13.44 -2.02 13.16
CA ALA A 219 -14.33 -2.93 13.88
C ALA A 219 -13.86 -4.38 13.72
N ALA A 220 -13.46 -4.80 12.52
CA ALA A 220 -12.91 -6.13 12.26
C ALA A 220 -11.62 -6.36 13.06
N ARG A 221 -10.72 -5.38 13.09
CA ARG A 221 -9.50 -5.47 13.91
C ARG A 221 -9.80 -5.62 15.39
N LYS A 222 -10.74 -4.84 15.92
CA LYS A 222 -11.15 -4.94 17.33
C LYS A 222 -11.73 -6.33 17.65
N ARG A 223 -12.61 -6.87 16.78
CA ARG A 223 -13.18 -8.22 16.96
C ARG A 223 -12.11 -9.29 16.89
N LEU A 224 -11.21 -9.20 15.91
CA LEU A 224 -10.09 -10.13 15.80
C LEU A 224 -9.16 -10.05 17.02
N GLY A 225 -8.82 -8.85 17.49
CA GLY A 225 -8.02 -8.65 18.69
C GLY A 225 -8.65 -9.30 19.93
N ALA A 226 -9.95 -9.13 20.14
CA ALA A 226 -10.69 -9.79 21.21
C ALA A 226 -10.65 -11.33 21.10
N PHE A 227 -10.76 -11.89 19.88
CA PHE A 227 -10.61 -13.32 19.65
C PHE A 227 -9.18 -13.82 19.94
N VAL A 228 -8.18 -13.05 19.51
CA VAL A 228 -6.74 -13.34 19.78
C VAL A 228 -6.46 -13.35 21.28
N GLU A 229 -6.92 -12.32 22.00
CA GLU A 229 -6.75 -12.18 23.46
C GLU A 229 -7.43 -13.33 24.20
N ALA A 230 -8.72 -13.59 23.89
CA ALA A 230 -9.50 -14.63 24.55
C ALA A 230 -8.91 -16.03 24.39
N ASN A 231 -8.18 -16.28 23.30
CA ASN A 231 -7.63 -17.59 22.97
C ASN A 231 -6.09 -17.66 23.09
N GLY A 232 -5.41 -16.57 23.38
CA GLY A 232 -3.95 -16.53 23.55
C GLY A 232 -3.15 -16.82 22.28
N LEU A 233 -3.67 -16.46 21.07
CA LEU A 233 -3.05 -16.78 19.79
C LEU A 233 -1.85 -15.87 19.46
N PRO A 234 -0.68 -16.39 19.05
CA PRO A 234 0.38 -15.57 18.49
C PRO A 234 0.00 -15.07 17.07
N VAL A 235 0.31 -13.81 16.80
CA VAL A 235 -0.05 -13.11 15.56
C VAL A 235 1.18 -12.63 14.83
N ALA A 236 1.35 -13.03 13.58
CA ALA A 236 2.28 -12.43 12.63
C ALA A 236 1.52 -11.62 11.58
N THR A 237 2.18 -10.63 11.00
CA THR A 237 1.63 -9.87 9.86
C THR A 237 2.41 -10.19 8.59
N SER A 238 1.72 -10.17 7.47
CA SER A 238 2.31 -10.34 6.15
C SER A 238 3.13 -9.08 5.76
N PHE A 239 3.96 -9.22 4.74
CA PHE A 239 4.84 -8.16 4.24
C PHE A 239 4.11 -6.85 4.02
N ARG A 240 4.62 -5.79 4.65
CA ARG A 240 4.08 -4.42 4.55
C ARG A 240 2.62 -4.27 4.98
N ARG A 241 2.22 -5.08 5.97
CA ARG A 241 0.90 -5.02 6.61
C ARG A 241 1.01 -5.08 8.15
N GLN A 242 2.09 -4.52 8.70
CA GLN A 242 2.34 -4.50 10.14
C GLN A 242 1.29 -3.72 10.91
N ASP A 243 0.64 -2.76 10.27
CA ASP A 243 -0.42 -1.92 10.80
C ASP A 243 -1.74 -2.66 11.07
N LEU A 244 -1.86 -3.92 10.67
CA LEU A 244 -3.07 -4.73 10.92
C LEU A 244 -3.21 -5.18 12.38
N PHE A 245 -2.13 -5.17 13.16
CA PHE A 245 -2.18 -5.52 14.57
C PHE A 245 -1.32 -4.53 15.38
N ASP A 246 -1.66 -4.26 16.66
CA ASP A 246 -0.80 -3.42 17.52
C ASP A 246 0.49 -4.16 17.80
N ASN A 247 1.62 -3.60 17.39
CA ASN A 247 2.91 -4.27 17.53
C ASN A 247 3.43 -4.26 18.99
N ARG A 248 2.76 -3.56 19.92
CA ARG A 248 3.04 -3.59 21.36
C ARG A 248 2.29 -4.70 22.09
N ASP A 249 1.27 -5.27 21.43
CA ASP A 249 0.42 -6.31 22.02
C ASP A 249 1.24 -7.58 22.31
N PRO A 250 1.08 -8.23 23.47
CA PRO A 250 1.83 -9.43 23.86
C PRO A 250 1.56 -10.66 22.97
N HIS A 251 0.60 -10.59 22.06
CA HIS A 251 0.35 -11.64 21.06
C HIS A 251 1.11 -11.40 19.76
N TYR A 252 1.68 -10.21 19.54
CA TYR A 252 2.39 -9.91 18.30
C TYR A 252 3.75 -10.61 18.22
N ALA A 253 3.98 -11.37 17.15
CA ALA A 253 5.18 -12.17 16.92
C ALA A 253 6.10 -11.60 15.84
N GLY A 254 5.70 -10.50 15.14
CA GLY A 254 6.50 -9.86 14.11
C GLY A 254 5.87 -9.90 12.71
N GLN A 255 6.66 -9.51 11.71
CA GLN A 255 6.24 -9.46 10.31
C GLN A 255 7.00 -10.48 9.45
N LEU A 256 6.30 -11.00 8.43
CA LEU A 256 6.86 -11.85 7.38
C LEU A 256 7.28 -10.99 6.17
N GLY A 257 8.42 -11.30 5.59
CA GLY A 257 8.96 -10.61 4.41
C GLY A 257 10.38 -10.11 4.62
N PHE A 258 10.76 -9.07 3.87
CA PHE A 258 12.12 -8.53 3.98
C PHE A 258 12.40 -7.97 5.38
N GLY A 259 13.48 -8.48 6.00
CA GLY A 259 13.83 -8.12 7.36
C GLY A 259 13.01 -8.84 8.44
N ALA A 260 12.37 -9.95 8.12
CA ALA A 260 11.70 -10.80 9.11
C ALA A 260 12.69 -11.38 10.13
N ALA A 261 12.27 -11.53 11.38
CA ALA A 261 13.07 -12.17 12.42
C ALA A 261 13.33 -13.64 12.07
N PRO A 262 14.58 -14.14 12.11
CA PRO A 262 14.86 -15.56 11.88
C PRO A 262 14.06 -16.50 12.79
N ALA A 263 13.86 -16.13 14.04
CA ALA A 263 13.04 -16.88 14.99
C ALA A 263 11.58 -16.99 14.55
N LEU A 264 10.99 -15.93 13.96
CA LEU A 264 9.63 -15.98 13.42
C LEU A 264 9.54 -16.91 12.21
N LEU A 265 10.52 -16.89 11.30
CA LEU A 265 10.56 -17.79 10.14
C LEU A 265 10.63 -19.27 10.59
N GLU A 266 11.41 -19.54 11.63
CA GLU A 266 11.50 -20.88 12.20
C GLU A 266 10.19 -21.28 12.91
N ARG A 267 9.52 -20.34 13.63
CA ARG A 267 8.20 -20.60 14.21
C ARG A 267 7.17 -20.94 13.16
N LEU A 268 7.18 -20.28 12.01
CA LEU A 268 6.25 -20.59 10.92
C LEU A 268 6.47 -22.01 10.39
N ARG A 269 7.74 -22.48 10.32
CA ARG A 269 8.03 -23.87 9.93
C ARG A 269 7.59 -24.88 10.99
N GLN A 270 7.74 -24.56 12.28
CA GLN A 270 7.42 -25.42 13.42
C GLN A 270 5.93 -25.40 13.80
N ALA A 271 5.17 -24.44 13.29
CA ALA A 271 3.73 -24.38 13.53
C ALA A 271 3.05 -25.66 13.05
N ASP A 272 2.11 -26.19 13.84
CA ASP A 272 1.26 -27.32 13.43
C ASP A 272 -0.03 -26.84 12.74
N LEU A 273 -0.42 -25.57 12.98
CA LEU A 273 -1.56 -24.93 12.35
C LEU A 273 -1.21 -23.50 11.94
N LEU A 274 -1.54 -23.15 10.71
CA LEU A 274 -1.49 -21.79 10.17
C LEU A 274 -2.90 -21.31 9.86
N LEU A 275 -3.35 -20.27 10.57
CA LEU A 275 -4.58 -19.52 10.24
C LEU A 275 -4.19 -18.26 9.49
N VAL A 276 -4.41 -18.24 8.19
CA VAL A 276 -4.04 -17.12 7.30
C VAL A 276 -5.28 -16.34 6.92
N VAL A 277 -5.33 -15.05 7.26
CA VAL A 277 -6.51 -14.21 7.02
C VAL A 277 -6.15 -13.02 6.13
N GLY A 278 -6.71 -13.00 4.93
CA GLY A 278 -6.56 -11.96 3.93
C GLY A 278 -5.22 -11.96 3.18
N ALA A 279 -4.19 -12.63 3.69
CA ALA A 279 -2.89 -12.73 3.03
C ALA A 279 -2.89 -13.78 1.91
N ARG A 280 -2.13 -13.50 0.82
CA ARG A 280 -1.98 -14.43 -0.31
C ARG A 280 -0.91 -15.50 -0.09
N LEU A 281 -0.06 -15.37 0.93
CA LEU A 281 1.14 -16.19 1.14
C LEU A 281 2.03 -16.28 -0.12
N GLY A 282 2.23 -15.14 -0.80
CA GLY A 282 3.06 -15.05 -1.99
C GLY A 282 4.55 -15.20 -1.69
N GLU A 283 5.38 -14.93 -2.69
CA GLU A 283 6.84 -15.10 -2.65
C GLU A 283 7.50 -14.46 -1.42
N THR A 284 7.29 -13.16 -1.20
CA THR A 284 7.99 -12.41 -0.15
C THR A 284 7.65 -12.89 1.27
N PRO A 285 6.38 -13.04 1.69
CA PRO A 285 6.05 -13.50 3.04
C PRO A 285 6.33 -14.98 3.27
N SER A 286 6.54 -15.77 2.22
CA SER A 286 6.91 -17.18 2.32
C SER A 286 8.40 -17.46 2.05
N ALA A 287 9.23 -16.41 1.99
CA ALA A 287 10.67 -16.49 1.69
C ALA A 287 10.97 -17.33 0.44
N GLY A 288 10.41 -16.91 -0.70
CA GLY A 288 10.58 -17.61 -1.97
C GLY A 288 9.88 -18.98 -1.99
N TYR A 289 8.70 -19.08 -1.38
CA TYR A 289 7.91 -20.33 -1.25
C TYR A 289 8.62 -21.46 -0.49
N SER A 290 9.61 -21.12 0.37
CA SER A 290 10.44 -22.10 1.10
C SER A 290 9.96 -22.39 2.53
N LEU A 291 9.09 -21.53 3.11
CA LEU A 291 8.64 -21.67 4.51
C LEU A 291 7.48 -22.66 4.67
N VAL A 292 6.64 -22.75 3.66
CA VAL A 292 5.49 -23.66 3.62
C VAL A 292 5.64 -24.57 2.40
N ARG A 293 5.51 -25.86 2.59
CA ARG A 293 5.68 -26.82 1.49
C ARG A 293 4.51 -26.73 0.51
N SER A 294 4.81 -26.46 -0.76
CA SER A 294 3.84 -26.47 -1.84
C SER A 294 3.84 -27.83 -2.55
N PRO A 295 2.70 -28.33 -3.06
CA PRO A 295 1.35 -27.81 -2.86
C PRO A 295 0.71 -28.27 -1.55
N ALA A 296 1.30 -29.24 -0.82
CA ALA A 296 0.77 -29.84 0.39
C ALA A 296 1.55 -29.34 1.63
N PRO A 297 1.04 -28.35 2.36
CA PRO A 297 1.64 -27.87 3.62
C PRO A 297 1.82 -29.02 4.62
N ALA A 298 2.90 -28.97 5.40
CA ALA A 298 3.05 -29.87 6.56
C ALA A 298 2.14 -29.44 7.71
N GLN A 299 1.83 -28.15 7.76
CA GLN A 299 0.94 -27.50 8.72
C GLN A 299 -0.53 -27.72 8.30
N THR A 300 -1.44 -27.79 9.26
CA THR A 300 -2.87 -27.63 9.01
C THR A 300 -3.12 -26.17 8.56
N LEU A 301 -3.26 -25.95 7.26
CA LEU A 301 -3.50 -24.62 6.71
C LEU A 301 -5.00 -24.33 6.67
N ILE A 302 -5.43 -23.29 7.38
CA ILE A 302 -6.73 -22.64 7.25
C ILE A 302 -6.50 -21.34 6.51
N HIS A 303 -7.06 -21.18 5.31
CA HIS A 303 -6.83 -20.00 4.47
C HIS A 303 -8.13 -19.26 4.21
N VAL A 304 -8.23 -18.04 4.74
CA VAL A 304 -9.37 -17.15 4.58
C VAL A 304 -9.01 -16.05 3.59
N HIS A 305 -9.72 -15.97 2.48
CA HIS A 305 -9.46 -14.93 1.46
C HIS A 305 -10.77 -14.55 0.74
N PRO A 306 -10.98 -13.26 0.37
CA PRO A 306 -12.21 -12.82 -0.30
C PRO A 306 -12.35 -13.32 -1.74
N ASP A 307 -11.25 -13.69 -2.39
CA ASP A 307 -11.22 -14.19 -3.76
C ASP A 307 -10.97 -15.70 -3.78
N SER A 308 -11.87 -16.44 -4.39
CA SER A 308 -11.75 -17.90 -4.55
C SER A 308 -10.54 -18.30 -5.42
N ALA A 309 -10.10 -17.44 -6.35
CA ALA A 309 -8.95 -17.71 -7.21
C ALA A 309 -7.61 -17.68 -6.48
N GLU A 310 -7.54 -17.05 -5.30
CA GLU A 310 -6.34 -17.07 -4.45
C GLU A 310 -6.31 -18.30 -3.52
N LEU A 311 -7.47 -18.85 -3.18
CA LEU A 311 -7.57 -20.08 -2.37
C LEU A 311 -7.06 -21.28 -3.17
N ASN A 312 -6.18 -22.08 -2.55
CA ASN A 312 -5.56 -23.25 -3.19
C ASN A 312 -4.68 -22.95 -4.42
N ARG A 313 -4.31 -21.70 -4.63
CA ARG A 313 -3.49 -21.30 -5.79
C ARG A 313 -2.06 -21.84 -5.73
N VAL A 314 -1.45 -21.81 -4.56
CA VAL A 314 -0.09 -22.31 -4.31
C VAL A 314 -0.08 -23.44 -3.29
N TYR A 315 -0.86 -23.29 -2.23
CA TYR A 315 -0.95 -24.21 -1.12
C TYR A 315 -2.37 -24.74 -1.02
N LEU A 316 -2.52 -26.06 -1.01
CA LEU A 316 -3.82 -26.71 -0.79
C LEU A 316 -4.18 -26.59 0.69
N ALA A 317 -5.14 -25.73 1.02
CA ALA A 317 -5.58 -25.54 2.39
C ALA A 317 -6.42 -26.72 2.87
N ARG A 318 -6.21 -27.15 4.13
CA ARG A 318 -7.10 -28.10 4.80
C ARG A 318 -8.51 -27.53 4.93
N LEU A 319 -8.61 -26.23 5.19
CA LEU A 319 -9.87 -25.51 5.27
C LEU A 319 -9.78 -24.17 4.52
N PRO A 320 -10.18 -24.13 3.23
CA PRO A 320 -10.31 -22.87 2.49
C PRO A 320 -11.63 -22.20 2.83
N ILE A 321 -11.60 -20.91 3.21
CA ILE A 321 -12.77 -20.12 3.55
C ILE A 321 -12.83 -18.89 2.66
N GLN A 322 -13.83 -18.82 1.79
CA GLN A 322 -14.08 -17.62 0.99
C GLN A 322 -14.87 -16.59 1.80
N ALA A 323 -14.17 -15.62 2.35
CA ALA A 323 -14.78 -14.53 3.12
C ALA A 323 -13.89 -13.29 3.11
N THR A 324 -14.49 -12.10 3.24
CA THR A 324 -13.74 -10.89 3.51
C THR A 324 -13.18 -10.91 4.93
N PRO A 325 -12.05 -10.24 5.22
CA PRO A 325 -11.52 -10.14 6.58
C PRO A 325 -12.54 -9.59 7.59
N CYS A 326 -13.36 -8.61 7.20
CA CYS A 326 -14.40 -8.04 8.04
C CYS A 326 -15.49 -9.07 8.38
N ALA A 327 -16.02 -9.76 7.38
CA ALA A 327 -17.06 -10.77 7.60
C ALA A 327 -16.54 -12.00 8.38
N PHE A 328 -15.26 -12.36 8.19
CA PHE A 328 -14.62 -13.40 8.97
C PHE A 328 -14.44 -12.99 10.44
N ALA A 329 -13.99 -11.74 10.70
CA ALA A 329 -13.85 -11.23 12.06
C ALA A 329 -15.20 -11.10 12.78
N GLU A 330 -16.30 -10.81 12.07
CA GLU A 330 -17.66 -10.89 12.60
C GLU A 330 -18.02 -12.31 13.03
N ALA A 331 -17.76 -13.29 12.18
CA ALA A 331 -18.06 -14.69 12.48
C ALA A 331 -17.18 -15.26 13.61
N LEU A 332 -15.94 -14.77 13.79
CA LEU A 332 -15.10 -15.15 14.93
C LEU A 332 -15.69 -14.68 16.27
N ALA A 333 -16.36 -13.52 16.29
CA ALA A 333 -16.99 -12.99 17.51
C ALA A 333 -18.15 -13.86 18.01
N ASP A 334 -18.77 -14.64 17.13
CA ASP A 334 -19.88 -15.54 17.45
C ASP A 334 -19.39 -16.95 17.89
N LEU A 335 -18.08 -17.23 17.77
CA LEU A 335 -17.52 -18.52 18.19
C LEU A 335 -17.43 -18.62 19.72
N ALA A 336 -17.89 -19.75 20.24
CA ALA A 336 -17.65 -20.07 21.65
C ALA A 336 -16.14 -20.14 21.93
N PRO A 337 -15.66 -19.66 23.10
CA PRO A 337 -14.25 -19.74 23.49
C PRO A 337 -13.70 -21.15 23.30
N LEU A 338 -12.42 -21.24 22.92
CA LEU A 338 -11.73 -22.51 22.85
C LEU A 338 -11.58 -23.10 24.26
N PRO A 339 -11.53 -24.44 24.42
CA PRO A 339 -11.08 -25.03 25.66
C PRO A 339 -9.70 -24.47 26.02
N SER A 340 -9.31 -24.44 27.29
CA SER A 340 -8.04 -23.86 27.75
C SER A 340 -6.89 -24.13 26.78
N SER A 341 -6.29 -23.07 26.24
CA SER A 341 -5.21 -23.17 25.25
C SER A 341 -3.92 -23.73 25.89
N THR A 342 -3.27 -24.69 25.23
CA THR A 342 -2.01 -25.31 25.66
C THR A 342 -0.79 -24.59 25.07
N TRP A 343 -0.96 -23.43 24.42
CA TRP A 343 0.10 -22.76 23.67
C TRP A 343 0.58 -21.43 24.27
N GLN A 344 0.32 -21.18 25.54
CA GLN A 344 0.74 -19.95 26.21
C GLN A 344 2.24 -19.73 26.10
N ASP A 345 3.06 -20.73 26.45
CA ASP A 345 4.52 -20.65 26.34
C ASP A 345 5.00 -20.38 24.91
N TRP A 346 4.28 -20.97 23.93
CA TRP A 346 4.56 -20.75 22.51
C TRP A 346 4.33 -19.30 22.08
N ARG A 347 3.26 -18.68 22.54
CA ARG A 347 2.93 -17.28 22.30
C ARG A 347 3.93 -16.35 23.02
N GLU A 348 4.20 -16.60 24.29
CA GLU A 348 5.11 -15.77 25.10
C GLU A 348 6.53 -15.78 24.53
N ALA A 349 7.03 -16.94 24.14
CA ALA A 349 8.32 -17.05 23.48
C ALA A 349 8.34 -16.33 22.11
N ALA A 350 7.24 -16.37 21.33
CA ALA A 350 7.13 -15.65 20.07
C ALA A 350 7.21 -14.13 20.25
N HIS A 351 6.53 -13.59 21.25
CA HIS A 351 6.59 -12.17 21.56
C HIS A 351 7.96 -11.76 22.13
N ALA A 352 8.56 -12.57 22.97
CA ALA A 352 9.91 -12.31 23.49
C ALA A 352 10.96 -12.26 22.37
N ASP A 353 10.90 -13.18 21.39
CA ASP A 353 11.77 -13.18 20.21
C ASP A 353 11.55 -11.91 19.37
N TYR A 354 10.30 -11.47 19.20
CA TYR A 354 9.99 -10.23 18.51
C TYR A 354 10.58 -9.01 19.23
N LEU A 355 10.41 -8.90 20.54
CA LEU A 355 10.96 -7.78 21.33
C LEU A 355 12.49 -7.76 21.25
N ALA A 356 13.15 -8.90 21.42
CA ALA A 356 14.61 -9.00 21.31
C ALA A 356 15.11 -8.57 19.92
N TYR A 357 14.37 -8.94 18.86
CA TYR A 357 14.75 -8.58 17.49
C TYR A 357 14.46 -7.11 17.15
N SER A 358 13.34 -6.54 17.63
CA SER A 358 12.87 -5.18 17.30
C SER A 358 13.41 -4.09 18.25
N THR A 359 14.23 -4.44 19.24
CA THR A 359 14.90 -3.48 20.11
C THR A 359 16.28 -3.14 19.52
N PRO A 360 16.59 -1.87 19.26
CA PRO A 360 17.92 -1.48 18.77
C PRO A 360 19.00 -1.87 19.81
N ALA A 361 20.10 -2.43 19.32
CA ALA A 361 21.32 -2.54 20.14
C ALA A 361 21.93 -1.14 20.34
N ALA A 362 22.85 -1.00 21.29
CA ALA A 362 23.65 0.21 21.41
C ALA A 362 24.36 0.50 20.08
N SER A 363 24.40 1.78 19.70
CA SER A 363 25.05 2.19 18.45
C SER A 363 26.52 1.75 18.43
N ASP A 364 26.93 1.10 17.34
CA ASP A 364 28.33 0.72 17.13
C ASP A 364 29.16 1.99 16.81
N PRO A 365 30.17 2.34 17.62
CA PRO A 365 31.02 3.49 17.36
C PRO A 365 31.75 3.46 16.00
N ALA A 366 31.88 2.28 15.39
CA ALA A 366 32.49 2.12 14.08
C ALA A 366 31.58 2.48 12.91
N VAL A 367 30.26 2.70 13.15
CA VAL A 367 29.31 3.16 12.13
C VAL A 367 29.44 4.68 12.00
N GLN A 368 29.75 5.14 10.79
CA GLN A 368 29.87 6.57 10.50
C GLN A 368 28.50 7.18 10.15
N GLY A 369 28.31 8.47 10.51
CA GLY A 369 27.09 9.19 10.20
C GLY A 369 25.92 8.84 11.12
N VAL A 370 24.71 8.87 10.57
CA VAL A 370 23.46 8.67 11.32
C VAL A 370 23.15 7.17 11.46
N ASP A 371 22.96 6.72 12.69
CA ASP A 371 22.42 5.40 13.00
C ASP A 371 20.89 5.38 12.74
N LEU A 372 20.50 4.72 11.67
CA LEU A 372 19.11 4.66 11.27
C LEU A 372 18.21 3.87 12.24
N ALA A 373 18.79 2.94 13.04
CA ALA A 373 18.03 2.22 14.06
C ALA A 373 17.57 3.15 15.18
N SER A 374 18.44 4.06 15.63
CA SER A 374 18.11 5.07 16.64
C SER A 374 17.07 6.07 16.13
N VAL A 375 17.14 6.48 14.87
CA VAL A 375 16.16 7.37 14.24
C VAL A 375 14.78 6.72 14.20
N VAL A 376 14.67 5.48 13.75
CA VAL A 376 13.39 4.78 13.64
C VAL A 376 12.79 4.50 15.02
N ALA A 377 13.62 4.12 16.01
CA ALA A 377 13.19 3.92 17.39
C ALA A 377 12.67 5.23 18.01
N TYR A 378 13.39 6.35 17.84
CA TYR A 378 12.94 7.66 18.28
C TYR A 378 11.56 8.01 17.70
N LEU A 379 11.34 7.81 16.40
CA LEU A 379 10.05 8.06 15.76
C LEU A 379 8.96 7.12 16.29
N SER A 380 9.29 5.85 16.50
CA SER A 380 8.37 4.87 17.07
C SER A 380 7.89 5.25 18.47
N GLU A 381 8.73 5.89 19.27
CA GLU A 381 8.41 6.32 20.64
C GLU A 381 7.69 7.67 20.71
N ASN A 382 8.00 8.59 19.77
CA ASN A 382 7.61 9.99 19.87
C ASN A 382 6.49 10.40 18.88
N LEU A 383 6.10 9.53 17.93
CA LEU A 383 4.99 9.80 17.05
C LEU A 383 3.66 9.35 17.68
N PRO A 384 2.53 10.02 17.34
CA PRO A 384 1.19 9.57 17.71
C PRO A 384 0.90 8.16 17.18
N ASP A 385 -0.01 7.44 17.84
CA ASP A 385 -0.39 6.07 17.48
C ASP A 385 -0.97 5.96 16.06
N ASP A 386 -1.56 7.02 15.56
CA ASP A 386 -2.16 7.13 14.22
C ASP A 386 -1.22 7.72 13.16
N ALA A 387 0.05 7.98 13.49
CA ALA A 387 1.02 8.51 12.54
C ALA A 387 1.17 7.58 11.33
N VAL A 388 1.20 8.17 10.13
CA VAL A 388 1.38 7.43 8.88
C VAL A 388 2.86 7.35 8.53
N ILE A 389 3.34 6.13 8.32
CA ILE A 389 4.68 5.86 7.82
C ILE A 389 4.58 5.39 6.38
N ALA A 390 5.11 6.19 5.46
CA ALA A 390 5.20 5.85 4.05
C ALA A 390 6.64 5.47 3.67
N ASN A 391 6.82 4.48 2.80
CA ASN A 391 8.12 4.19 2.22
C ASN A 391 8.00 3.59 0.82
N GLY A 392 9.04 3.72 0.02
CA GLY A 392 9.20 3.04 -1.27
C GLY A 392 9.95 1.72 -1.13
N ALA A 393 10.89 1.47 -2.06
CA ALA A 393 11.72 0.27 -2.11
C ALA A 393 13.18 0.60 -1.85
N GLY A 394 13.84 -0.28 -1.11
CA GLY A 394 15.26 -0.19 -0.77
C GLY A 394 15.55 -0.80 0.61
N ASN A 395 16.81 -1.09 0.87
CA ASN A 395 17.22 -1.70 2.14
C ASN A 395 16.91 -0.83 3.35
N TYR A 396 16.87 0.51 3.20
CA TYR A 396 16.50 1.42 4.28
C TYR A 396 15.15 1.05 4.93
N ALA A 397 14.21 0.49 4.15
CA ALA A 397 12.93 0.06 4.66
C ALA A 397 13.01 -1.10 5.68
N VAL A 398 14.12 -1.87 5.68
CA VAL A 398 14.32 -2.96 6.65
C VAL A 398 14.45 -2.41 8.07
N TRP A 399 15.06 -1.23 8.26
CA TRP A 399 15.10 -0.57 9.56
C TRP A 399 13.69 -0.17 10.03
N VAL A 400 12.88 0.38 9.13
CA VAL A 400 11.48 0.74 9.43
C VAL A 400 10.69 -0.52 9.80
N HIS A 401 10.77 -1.60 9.00
CA HIS A 401 10.06 -2.85 9.28
C HIS A 401 10.49 -3.51 10.60
N ARG A 402 11.73 -3.33 11.01
CA ARG A 402 12.28 -3.95 12.23
C ARG A 402 12.02 -3.14 13.48
N PHE A 403 12.17 -1.81 13.44
CA PHE A 403 12.23 -0.97 14.63
C PHE A 403 11.01 -0.07 14.84
N TYR A 404 10.18 0.17 13.80
CA TYR A 404 8.96 0.92 13.98
C TYR A 404 7.81 0.01 14.42
N ARG A 405 7.12 0.40 15.51
CA ARG A 405 6.00 -0.34 16.06
C ARG A 405 4.68 0.32 15.67
N TYR A 406 3.98 -0.26 14.69
CA TYR A 406 2.66 0.19 14.26
C TYR A 406 1.61 -0.12 15.33
N ARG A 407 0.65 0.78 15.51
CA ARG A 407 -0.35 0.69 16.58
C ARG A 407 -1.77 0.70 16.05
N GLN A 408 -2.01 1.36 14.92
CA GLN A 408 -3.31 1.50 14.30
C GLN A 408 -3.30 1.07 12.83
N ALA A 409 -4.47 0.65 12.32
CA ALA A 409 -4.63 0.35 10.89
C ALA A 409 -4.51 1.61 10.05
N ARG A 410 -4.17 1.38 8.77
CA ARG A 410 -4.07 2.44 7.76
C ARG A 410 -3.01 3.48 8.13
N THR A 411 -1.92 2.99 8.74
CA THR A 411 -0.76 3.78 9.12
C THR A 411 0.52 3.36 8.40
N GLN A 412 0.48 2.25 7.64
CA GLN A 412 1.59 1.80 6.81
C GLN A 412 1.26 1.94 5.32
N LEU A 413 1.98 2.81 4.61
CA LEU A 413 1.87 3.00 3.15
C LEU A 413 3.17 2.56 2.48
N ALA A 414 3.16 1.34 1.94
CA ALA A 414 4.32 0.77 1.29
C ALA A 414 3.92 -0.19 0.16
N PRO A 415 4.63 -0.20 -0.98
CA PRO A 415 4.27 -1.01 -2.14
C PRO A 415 4.85 -2.42 -2.02
N THR A 416 4.03 -3.47 -2.02
CA THR A 416 4.50 -4.86 -1.91
C THR A 416 5.24 -5.34 -3.15
N ASN A 417 5.03 -4.69 -4.30
CA ASN A 417 5.76 -4.95 -5.54
C ASN A 417 7.17 -4.35 -5.58
N GLY A 418 7.59 -3.60 -4.54
CA GLY A 418 8.90 -3.01 -4.49
C GLY A 418 9.12 -1.81 -5.41
N ALA A 419 8.07 -1.03 -5.71
CA ALA A 419 8.18 0.19 -6.51
C ALA A 419 9.02 1.26 -5.80
N MET A 420 10.13 1.66 -6.43
CA MET A 420 10.87 2.86 -6.02
C MET A 420 10.03 4.12 -6.28
N GLY A 421 10.22 5.16 -5.47
CA GLY A 421 9.50 6.43 -5.61
C GLY A 421 8.10 6.49 -5.00
N TYR A 422 7.51 5.36 -4.59
CA TYR A 422 6.16 5.31 -4.04
C TYR A 422 5.97 6.18 -2.77
N GLY A 423 6.98 6.25 -1.90
CA GLY A 423 6.85 6.82 -0.55
C GLY A 423 6.40 8.27 -0.52
N LEU A 424 7.01 9.15 -1.32
CA LEU A 424 6.69 10.59 -1.31
C LEU A 424 5.27 10.87 -1.82
N PRO A 425 4.82 10.37 -3.00
CA PRO A 425 3.43 10.51 -3.42
C PRO A 425 2.43 9.98 -2.40
N ALA A 426 2.68 8.82 -1.81
CA ALA A 426 1.81 8.23 -0.79
C ALA A 426 1.73 9.09 0.48
N ALA A 427 2.85 9.66 0.92
CA ALA A 427 2.88 10.58 2.07
C ALA A 427 2.13 11.88 1.79
N ILE A 428 2.23 12.41 0.58
CA ILE A 428 1.46 13.60 0.16
C ILE A 428 -0.04 13.29 0.19
N ALA A 429 -0.46 12.17 -0.40
CA ALA A 429 -1.86 11.74 -0.38
C ALA A 429 -2.40 11.59 1.05
N ALA A 430 -1.61 11.01 1.96
CA ALA A 430 -1.98 10.86 3.37
C ALA A 430 -2.13 12.22 4.08
N SER A 431 -1.16 13.12 3.88
CA SER A 431 -1.18 14.47 4.46
C SER A 431 -2.36 15.32 3.93
N LEU A 432 -2.68 15.20 2.63
CA LEU A 432 -3.83 15.89 2.04
C LEU A 432 -5.17 15.32 2.51
N ARG A 433 -5.22 14.01 2.78
CA ARG A 433 -6.43 13.31 3.25
C ARG A 433 -6.76 13.67 4.69
N ASP A 434 -5.75 13.76 5.55
CA ASP A 434 -5.90 14.10 6.97
C ASP A 434 -4.76 15.03 7.41
N PRO A 435 -4.95 16.36 7.27
CA PRO A 435 -3.92 17.35 7.57
C PRO A 435 -3.48 17.39 9.04
N GLN A 436 -4.26 16.78 9.95
CA GLN A 436 -3.92 16.75 11.39
C GLN A 436 -3.00 15.58 11.75
N ARG A 437 -2.91 14.56 10.90
CA ARG A 437 -2.07 13.39 11.17
C ARG A 437 -0.60 13.69 10.88
N SER A 438 0.26 13.15 11.73
CA SER A 438 1.69 13.13 11.47
C SER A 438 1.99 12.15 10.33
N VAL A 439 2.64 12.61 9.28
CA VAL A 439 3.03 11.79 8.13
C VAL A 439 4.53 11.85 7.94
N VAL A 440 5.19 10.70 7.97
CA VAL A 440 6.63 10.55 7.74
C VAL A 440 6.86 9.63 6.55
N CYS A 441 7.67 10.09 5.60
CA CYS A 441 8.10 9.32 4.44
C CYS A 441 9.57 8.94 4.59
N PHE A 442 9.88 7.65 4.57
CA PHE A 442 11.25 7.17 4.40
C PHE A 442 11.54 6.88 2.93
N ALA A 443 12.63 7.40 2.43
CA ALA A 443 13.13 7.15 1.08
C ALA A 443 14.65 7.01 1.09
N GLY A 444 15.21 6.03 0.38
CA GLY A 444 16.62 6.06 0.02
C GLY A 444 16.86 7.15 -1.02
N ASP A 445 18.09 7.60 -1.15
CA ASP A 445 18.50 8.63 -2.13
C ASP A 445 18.02 8.31 -3.56
N GLY A 446 18.32 7.13 -4.08
CA GLY A 446 17.84 6.71 -5.40
C GLY A 446 16.32 6.51 -5.47
N CYS A 447 15.66 6.13 -4.36
CA CYS A 447 14.21 6.01 -4.30
C CYS A 447 13.53 7.38 -4.32
N PHE A 448 14.06 8.37 -3.59
CA PHE A 448 13.57 9.75 -3.57
C PHE A 448 13.68 10.39 -4.97
N MET A 449 14.79 10.15 -5.67
CA MET A 449 15.04 10.72 -7.00
C MET A 449 14.08 10.23 -8.11
N MET A 450 13.18 9.29 -7.84
CA MET A 450 12.14 8.91 -8.81
C MET A 450 11.07 9.99 -8.97
N TYR A 451 10.66 10.67 -7.88
CA TYR A 451 9.62 11.70 -7.90
C TYR A 451 9.92 12.90 -6.98
N PRO A 452 11.13 13.47 -6.96
CA PRO A 452 11.48 14.60 -6.06
C PRO A 452 10.64 15.85 -6.34
N GLN A 453 10.20 16.02 -7.60
CA GLN A 453 9.36 17.14 -8.05
C GLN A 453 7.98 17.18 -7.37
N GLU A 454 7.54 16.10 -6.74
CA GLU A 454 6.26 16.08 -6.00
C GLU A 454 6.31 16.89 -4.70
N LEU A 455 7.51 17.33 -4.25
CA LEU A 455 7.61 18.36 -3.21
C LEU A 455 6.91 19.66 -3.63
N ALA A 456 6.94 20.00 -4.94
CA ALA A 456 6.19 21.14 -5.47
C ALA A 456 4.66 20.89 -5.39
N THR A 457 4.21 19.66 -5.62
CA THR A 457 2.81 19.26 -5.42
C THR A 457 2.41 19.42 -3.95
N ALA A 458 3.25 18.94 -3.03
CA ALA A 458 3.02 19.09 -1.60
C ALA A 458 2.88 20.57 -1.20
N ALA A 459 3.81 21.43 -1.65
CA ALA A 459 3.80 22.86 -1.36
C ALA A 459 2.55 23.54 -1.96
N GLN A 460 2.18 23.22 -3.20
CA GLN A 460 1.04 23.81 -3.89
C GLN A 460 -0.29 23.52 -3.18
N PHE A 461 -0.47 22.30 -2.66
CA PHE A 461 -1.74 21.87 -2.06
C PHE A 461 -1.74 21.89 -0.53
N GLY A 462 -0.65 22.35 0.09
CA GLY A 462 -0.55 22.49 1.55
C GLY A 462 -0.37 21.18 2.29
N ALA A 463 0.19 20.15 1.64
CA ALA A 463 0.59 18.93 2.34
C ALA A 463 1.89 19.15 3.12
N THR A 464 1.99 18.57 4.31
CA THR A 464 3.11 18.81 5.25
C THR A 464 3.80 17.49 5.69
N PRO A 465 4.11 16.55 4.79
CA PRO A 465 4.84 15.35 5.18
C PRO A 465 6.29 15.71 5.55
N VAL A 466 6.86 14.96 6.50
CA VAL A 466 8.31 14.98 6.75
C VAL A 466 8.95 13.85 5.97
N VAL A 467 9.79 14.19 5.00
CA VAL A 467 10.52 13.23 4.16
C VAL A 467 11.91 13.02 4.73
N ILE A 468 12.23 11.79 5.08
CA ILE A 468 13.54 11.36 5.56
C ILE A 468 14.26 10.68 4.39
N VAL A 469 15.26 11.36 3.82
CA VAL A 469 16.09 10.80 2.76
C VAL A 469 17.32 10.15 3.38
N VAL A 470 17.39 8.82 3.27
CA VAL A 470 18.54 8.03 3.70
C VAL A 470 19.57 8.05 2.57
N ASN A 471 20.59 8.89 2.71
CA ASN A 471 21.62 9.09 1.69
C ASN A 471 22.86 8.26 2.05
N ASN A 472 23.09 7.19 1.29
CA ASN A 472 24.30 6.38 1.33
C ASN A 472 25.09 6.37 0.00
N GLY A 473 24.69 7.19 -0.98
CA GLY A 473 25.35 7.34 -2.27
C GLY A 473 25.28 6.11 -3.16
N MET A 474 24.26 5.23 -2.97
CA MET A 474 24.19 4.01 -3.77
C MET A 474 22.80 3.36 -3.83
N LEU A 475 22.61 2.52 -4.84
CA LEU A 475 21.50 1.55 -4.90
C LEU A 475 21.81 0.35 -3.99
N GLY A 476 21.68 0.53 -2.67
CA GLY A 476 22.19 -0.37 -1.65
C GLY A 476 21.64 -1.80 -1.74
N THR A 477 20.39 -2.00 -2.15
CA THR A 477 19.80 -3.34 -2.35
C THR A 477 20.54 -4.11 -3.46
N ILE A 478 20.80 -3.46 -4.59
CA ILE A 478 21.52 -4.09 -5.71
C ILE A 478 22.98 -4.33 -5.34
N ARG A 479 23.61 -3.37 -4.64
CA ARG A 479 24.98 -3.53 -4.14
C ARG A 479 25.10 -4.74 -3.20
N MET A 480 24.12 -4.96 -2.33
CA MET A 480 24.08 -6.14 -1.45
C MET A 480 24.02 -7.44 -2.25
N HIS A 481 23.19 -7.51 -3.29
CA HIS A 481 23.10 -8.69 -4.15
C HIS A 481 24.40 -8.93 -4.92
N GLN A 482 25.03 -7.86 -5.43
CA GLN A 482 26.33 -7.98 -6.09
C GLN A 482 27.40 -8.54 -5.15
N GLU A 483 27.44 -8.03 -3.90
CA GLU A 483 28.43 -8.53 -2.93
C GLU A 483 28.24 -10.01 -2.60
N ARG A 484 27.00 -10.47 -2.50
CA ARG A 484 26.67 -11.86 -2.20
C ARG A 484 26.97 -12.81 -3.35
N GLU A 485 26.63 -12.43 -4.59
CA GLU A 485 26.76 -13.30 -5.76
C GLU A 485 28.10 -13.12 -6.50
N TYR A 486 28.65 -11.90 -6.46
CA TYR A 486 29.87 -11.51 -7.18
C TYR A 486 30.75 -10.60 -6.31
N PRO A 487 31.36 -11.12 -5.22
CA PRO A 487 32.10 -10.30 -4.26
C PRO A 487 33.16 -9.40 -4.90
N GLY A 488 33.23 -8.14 -4.48
CA GLY A 488 34.17 -7.16 -4.98
C GLY A 488 33.91 -6.64 -6.40
N ARG A 489 32.86 -7.10 -7.10
CA ARG A 489 32.52 -6.66 -8.47
C ARG A 489 31.39 -5.64 -8.48
N VAL A 490 31.71 -4.42 -8.07
CA VAL A 490 30.73 -3.30 -8.01
C VAL A 490 30.48 -2.76 -9.41
N SER A 491 29.20 -2.68 -9.82
CA SER A 491 28.79 -2.14 -11.12
C SER A 491 27.44 -1.44 -11.04
N ALA A 492 27.33 -0.25 -11.62
CA ALA A 492 26.09 0.51 -11.81
C ALA A 492 25.24 0.78 -10.51
N THR A 493 25.89 0.79 -9.34
CA THR A 493 25.18 1.01 -8.06
C THR A 493 25.56 2.29 -7.35
N ARG A 494 26.66 2.94 -7.75
CA ARG A 494 27.07 4.23 -7.21
C ARG A 494 26.14 5.34 -7.70
N LEU A 495 25.77 6.26 -6.81
CA LEU A 495 25.00 7.45 -7.11
C LEU A 495 25.81 8.69 -6.71
N ASP A 496 25.98 9.62 -7.64
CA ASP A 496 26.47 10.98 -7.38
C ASP A 496 25.23 11.88 -7.22
N ASN A 497 24.80 12.06 -5.97
CA ASN A 497 23.55 12.72 -5.64
C ASN A 497 23.66 14.26 -5.72
N PRO A 498 22.56 14.98 -6.04
CA PRO A 498 22.50 16.42 -5.87
C PRO A 498 22.53 16.82 -4.39
N ASP A 499 22.68 18.09 -4.11
CA ASP A 499 22.39 18.64 -2.78
C ASP A 499 20.88 18.58 -2.53
N PHE A 500 20.43 17.58 -1.76
CA PHE A 500 19.01 17.35 -1.47
C PHE A 500 18.40 18.49 -0.66
N VAL A 501 19.17 19.17 0.18
CA VAL A 501 18.70 20.32 0.97
C VAL A 501 18.41 21.50 0.05
N ALA A 502 19.33 21.83 -0.85
CA ALA A 502 19.14 22.89 -1.84
C ALA A 502 17.96 22.56 -2.78
N LEU A 503 17.88 21.31 -3.25
CA LEU A 503 16.80 20.84 -4.12
C LEU A 503 15.43 20.99 -3.44
N ALA A 504 15.28 20.53 -2.21
CA ALA A 504 14.02 20.62 -1.47
C ALA A 504 13.61 22.08 -1.20
N ARG A 505 14.56 22.93 -0.87
CA ARG A 505 14.31 24.38 -0.68
C ARG A 505 13.85 25.05 -1.97
N ALA A 506 14.38 24.65 -3.14
CA ALA A 506 13.94 25.15 -4.44
C ALA A 506 12.46 24.79 -4.73
N PHE A 507 11.94 23.68 -4.18
CA PHE A 507 10.52 23.31 -4.24
C PHE A 507 9.66 23.96 -3.12
N GLY A 508 10.22 24.82 -2.28
CA GLY A 508 9.49 25.49 -1.20
C GLY A 508 9.40 24.71 0.10
N ALA A 509 10.09 23.58 0.22
CA ALA A 509 10.12 22.77 1.43
C ALA A 509 11.09 23.33 2.49
N HIS A 510 10.82 23.05 3.77
CA HIS A 510 11.84 23.11 4.80
C HIS A 510 12.86 21.99 4.58
N ALA A 511 14.16 22.25 4.72
CA ALA A 511 15.14 21.20 4.54
C ALA A 511 16.39 21.38 5.40
N GLU A 512 16.87 20.29 5.98
CA GLU A 512 18.09 20.21 6.79
C GLU A 512 18.85 18.93 6.50
N ARG A 513 20.19 18.98 6.65
CA ARG A 513 21.07 17.81 6.64
C ARG A 513 21.38 17.42 8.08
N VAL A 514 21.31 16.12 8.37
CA VAL A 514 21.63 15.51 9.65
C VAL A 514 22.82 14.56 9.45
N GLU A 515 23.91 14.84 10.11
CA GLU A 515 25.17 14.07 10.01
C GLU A 515 25.46 13.26 11.28
N CYS A 516 24.76 13.56 12.37
CA CYS A 516 24.88 12.88 13.64
C CYS A 516 23.50 12.49 14.19
N SER A 517 23.35 11.28 14.71
CA SER A 517 22.08 10.78 15.27
C SER A 517 21.54 11.64 16.41
N ALA A 518 22.42 12.26 17.21
CA ALA A 518 22.04 13.14 18.33
C ALA A 518 21.28 14.39 17.88
N ASP A 519 21.50 14.87 16.65
CA ASP A 519 20.87 16.07 16.10
C ASP A 519 19.48 15.80 15.53
N PHE A 520 19.15 14.54 15.24
CA PHE A 520 17.90 14.14 14.59
C PHE A 520 16.65 14.61 15.34
N PRO A 521 16.52 14.45 16.67
CA PRO A 521 15.32 14.88 17.40
C PRO A 521 15.02 16.37 17.25
N ALA A 522 16.04 17.21 17.28
CA ALA A 522 15.90 18.65 17.13
C ALA A 522 15.54 19.05 15.69
N ALA A 523 16.20 18.45 14.69
CA ALA A 523 15.90 18.65 13.28
C ALA A 523 14.47 18.20 12.94
N PHE A 524 14.04 17.05 13.42
CA PHE A 524 12.70 16.53 13.20
C PHE A 524 11.61 17.43 13.81
N ARG A 525 11.83 17.98 15.00
CA ARG A 525 10.91 18.94 15.60
C ARG A 525 10.80 20.22 14.74
N ARG A 526 11.91 20.83 14.29
CA ARG A 526 11.89 22.00 13.41
C ARG A 526 11.19 21.72 12.09
N ALA A 527 11.41 20.53 11.50
CA ALA A 527 10.75 20.08 10.29
C ALA A 527 9.22 20.05 10.45
N ARG A 528 8.72 19.49 11.55
CA ARG A 528 7.27 19.43 11.85
C ARG A 528 6.69 20.81 12.14
N GLU A 529 7.39 21.66 12.88
CA GLU A 529 6.94 23.01 13.26
C GLU A 529 6.97 23.98 12.07
N SER A 530 7.66 23.65 10.98
CA SER A 530 7.76 24.50 9.79
C SER A 530 6.43 24.81 9.10
N GLY A 531 5.41 23.95 9.30
CA GLY A 531 4.11 24.07 8.64
C GLY A 531 4.16 23.92 7.11
N ARG A 532 5.24 23.36 6.58
CA ARG A 532 5.50 23.15 5.14
C ARG A 532 5.91 21.69 4.90
N PRO A 533 5.89 21.17 3.64
CA PRO A 533 6.60 19.94 3.36
C PRO A 533 8.05 20.08 3.82
N ALA A 534 8.59 19.03 4.43
CA ALA A 534 9.94 19.08 4.99
C ALA A 534 10.78 17.90 4.52
N LEU A 535 12.09 18.13 4.34
CA LEU A 535 13.06 17.09 4.01
C LEU A 535 14.20 17.09 5.01
N LEU A 536 14.49 15.93 5.58
CA LEU A 536 15.68 15.68 6.40
C LEU A 536 16.57 14.70 5.64
N GLU A 537 17.72 15.15 5.19
CA GLU A 537 18.75 14.32 4.59
C GLU A 537 19.61 13.70 5.69
N LEU A 538 19.59 12.37 5.82
CA LEU A 538 20.43 11.63 6.75
C LEU A 538 21.64 11.06 6.02
N LEU A 539 22.84 11.51 6.38
CA LEU A 539 24.07 10.90 5.86
C LEU A 539 24.36 9.63 6.65
N THR A 540 24.31 8.47 5.99
CA THR A 540 24.49 7.17 6.63
C THR A 540 25.74 6.45 6.13
N ASP A 541 26.31 5.54 6.94
CA ASP A 541 27.47 4.73 6.52
C ASP A 541 27.11 3.87 5.29
N PRO A 542 27.75 4.09 4.13
CA PRO A 542 27.47 3.35 2.92
C PRO A 542 27.76 1.84 3.04
N ARG A 543 28.58 1.44 4.01
CA ARG A 543 28.86 0.03 4.27
C ARG A 543 27.74 -0.67 5.05
N GLN A 544 26.94 0.07 5.82
CA GLN A 544 25.82 -0.51 6.59
C GLN A 544 24.63 -0.80 5.66
N ILE A 545 24.56 -1.99 5.10
CA ILE A 545 23.57 -2.36 4.06
C ILE A 545 22.21 -2.74 4.63
N THR A 546 22.18 -3.42 5.77
CA THR A 546 20.95 -3.74 6.54
C THR A 546 21.27 -3.65 8.02
N PRO A 547 20.29 -3.72 8.94
CA PRO A 547 20.58 -3.75 10.38
C PRO A 547 21.51 -4.89 10.81
N GLN A 548 21.67 -5.95 10.03
CA GLN A 548 22.49 -7.10 10.35
C GLN A 548 23.73 -7.26 9.45
N ALA A 549 23.76 -6.58 8.29
CA ALA A 549 24.81 -6.82 7.28
C ALA A 549 25.57 -5.54 6.98
N ARG A 550 26.90 -5.65 6.98
CA ARG A 550 27.83 -4.61 6.63
C ARG A 550 28.73 -5.09 5.50
N LEU A 551 29.01 -4.22 4.54
CA LEU A 551 30.03 -4.47 3.50
C LEU A 551 31.42 -4.42 4.13
N ALA A 552 32.31 -5.24 3.62
CA ALA A 552 33.71 -5.31 4.04
C ALA A 552 34.48 -3.99 3.75
#